data_a6ef8079152f0cd0536a5b649c51f1d2
#
_entry.id   a6ef8079152f0cd0536a5b649c51f1d2
#
_cell.length_a   1.000
_cell.length_b   1.000
_cell.length_c   1.000
_cell.angle_alpha   90.00
_cell.angle_beta   90.00
_cell.angle_gamma   90.00
#
_symmetry.space_group_name_H-M   'P 1'
#
loop_
_entity.id
_entity.type
_entity.pdbx_description
1 polymer ?
#
loop_
_entity_poly.entity_id
_entity_poly.type
_entity_poly.pdbx_seq_one_letter_code
_entity_poly.pdbx_strand_id
1 'polypeptide(L)'
;GMAYPFGGTRENGIGVGSLANPLLRWEKTGQFNVGLDLGFFNERISLSADYYIKHTTDMLLNAPVPTTSGFRSISTNIGNMRNSGFEFTLNTQNIQTKNFSWSSMLNFSSLKNKITALSQGDADIIMAPNNLTILRVGESVGSFFGYIRDGVWGENEAEQAAIYGKLPGDAKLRDVNNDKQINESDRVILGKGIPDFYGTFTNTFKYKDFDLVIELQYSCG
;
A
#
# COMPACT_ATOMS: atom_id res chain seq x y z
N GLY A 1 15.82 -17.48 -21.01
CA GLY A 1 17.06 -18.18 -21.31
C GLY A 1 18.23 -17.20 -21.28
N MET A 2 19.37 -17.63 -20.79
CA MET A 2 20.61 -16.88 -20.95
C MET A 2 21.17 -17.17 -22.34
N ALA A 3 21.56 -16.11 -23.07
CA ALA A 3 22.24 -16.26 -24.34
C ALA A 3 23.75 -16.10 -24.12
N TYR A 4 24.55 -16.99 -24.69
CA TYR A 4 26.02 -16.88 -24.65
C TYR A 4 26.59 -17.03 -26.08
N PRO A 5 27.70 -16.38 -26.40
CA PRO A 5 28.33 -16.50 -27.70
C PRO A 5 29.11 -17.81 -27.78
N PHE A 6 28.77 -18.65 -28.76
CA PHE A 6 29.51 -19.83 -29.08
C PHE A 6 29.71 -19.92 -30.60
N GLY A 7 30.97 -20.06 -31.04
CA GLY A 7 31.27 -20.16 -32.48
C GLY A 7 30.85 -19.00 -33.36
N GLY A 8 30.72 -17.77 -32.79
CA GLY A 8 30.29 -16.56 -33.50
C GLY A 8 28.76 -16.37 -33.63
N THR A 9 27.98 -17.32 -33.09
CA THR A 9 26.51 -17.28 -33.05
C THR A 9 26.03 -17.11 -31.59
N ARG A 10 24.80 -16.54 -31.41
CA ARG A 10 24.13 -16.53 -30.11
C ARG A 10 23.41 -17.86 -29.90
N GLU A 11 23.86 -18.61 -28.91
CA GLU A 11 23.20 -19.85 -28.51
C GLU A 11 22.38 -19.65 -27.23
N ASN A 12 21.25 -20.35 -27.14
CA ASN A 12 20.41 -20.34 -25.95
C ASN A 12 20.97 -21.31 -24.92
N GLY A 13 21.41 -20.80 -23.80
CA GLY A 13 21.90 -21.59 -22.69
C GLY A 13 20.86 -21.80 -21.58
N ILE A 14 21.05 -22.84 -20.80
CA ILE A 14 20.31 -23.07 -19.56
C ILE A 14 21.13 -22.46 -18.41
N GLY A 15 20.58 -21.51 -17.71
CA GLY A 15 21.15 -20.95 -16.48
C GLY A 15 20.21 -21.18 -15.30
N VAL A 16 20.78 -21.25 -14.10
CA VAL A 16 19.97 -21.31 -12.87
C VAL A 16 19.26 -19.97 -12.70
N GLY A 17 17.92 -19.99 -12.75
CA GLY A 17 17.11 -18.76 -12.73
C GLY A 17 16.81 -18.24 -11.33
N SER A 18 16.73 -19.12 -10.33
CA SER A 18 16.42 -18.79 -8.94
C SER A 18 17.04 -19.81 -7.99
N LEU A 19 17.27 -19.37 -6.76
CA LEU A 19 17.71 -20.25 -5.68
C LEU A 19 16.51 -21.07 -5.20
N ALA A 20 16.67 -22.41 -5.13
CA ALA A 20 15.63 -23.28 -4.59
C ALA A 20 15.52 -23.08 -3.06
N ASN A 21 14.28 -23.04 -2.56
CA ASN A 21 14.01 -23.00 -1.13
C ASN A 21 13.16 -24.22 -0.72
N PRO A 22 13.77 -25.28 -0.16
CA PRO A 22 13.03 -26.46 0.25
C PRO A 22 12.14 -26.25 1.47
N LEU A 23 12.28 -25.11 2.17
CA LEU A 23 11.47 -24.73 3.34
C LEU A 23 10.26 -23.90 2.96
N LEU A 24 10.03 -23.67 1.66
CA LEU A 24 8.91 -22.88 1.19
C LEU A 24 7.58 -23.52 1.58
N ARG A 25 6.69 -22.69 2.15
CA ARG A 25 5.35 -23.09 2.56
C ARG A 25 4.30 -22.36 1.73
N TRP A 26 3.13 -22.96 1.62
CA TRP A 26 1.99 -22.28 1.01
C TRP A 26 1.50 -21.14 1.90
N GLU A 27 1.25 -20.00 1.29
CA GLU A 27 0.52 -18.91 1.94
C GLU A 27 -0.89 -19.36 2.30
N LYS A 28 -1.33 -19.04 3.52
CA LYS A 28 -2.66 -19.39 4.02
C LYS A 28 -3.39 -18.13 4.42
N THR A 29 -4.67 -18.09 4.05
CA THR A 29 -5.54 -16.98 4.44
C THR A 29 -6.77 -17.50 5.14
N GLY A 30 -7.00 -17.02 6.36
CA GLY A 30 -8.25 -17.16 7.10
C GLY A 30 -9.00 -15.84 7.12
N GLN A 31 -10.31 -15.87 6.90
CA GLN A 31 -11.15 -14.68 6.91
C GLN A 31 -12.40 -14.90 7.75
N PHE A 32 -12.77 -13.85 8.49
CA PHE A 32 -14.02 -13.75 9.22
C PHE A 32 -14.76 -12.50 8.75
N ASN A 33 -16.06 -12.66 8.42
CA ASN A 33 -16.94 -11.57 8.02
C ASN A 33 -18.18 -11.57 8.87
N VAL A 34 -18.68 -10.39 9.16
CA VAL A 34 -20.04 -10.18 9.69
C VAL A 34 -20.68 -9.04 8.92
N GLY A 35 -21.88 -9.28 8.42
CA GLY A 35 -22.64 -8.31 7.63
C GLY A 35 -24.06 -8.13 8.19
N LEU A 36 -24.61 -6.98 7.90
CA LEU A 36 -25.96 -6.59 8.27
C LEU A 36 -26.61 -5.86 7.09
N ASP A 37 -27.75 -6.38 6.65
CA ASP A 37 -28.59 -5.76 5.64
C ASP A 37 -29.90 -5.28 6.26
N LEU A 38 -30.24 -4.03 6.04
CA LEU A 38 -31.44 -3.38 6.54
C LEU A 38 -32.19 -2.69 5.43
N GLY A 39 -33.51 -2.87 5.41
CA GLY A 39 -34.42 -2.18 4.50
C GLY A 39 -35.50 -1.42 5.30
N PHE A 40 -35.77 -0.19 4.92
CA PHE A 40 -36.74 0.69 5.55
C PHE A 40 -37.68 1.30 4.51
N PHE A 41 -38.93 1.57 4.93
CA PHE A 41 -39.94 2.27 4.11
C PHE A 41 -40.22 1.57 2.77
N ASN A 42 -40.47 0.25 2.80
CA ASN A 42 -40.62 -0.59 1.60
C ASN A 42 -39.39 -0.47 0.66
N GLU A 43 -38.21 -0.63 1.23
CA GLU A 43 -36.89 -0.56 0.56
C GLU A 43 -36.55 0.78 -0.10
N ARG A 44 -37.24 1.85 0.27
CA ARG A 44 -36.83 3.19 -0.14
C ARG A 44 -35.48 3.61 0.44
N ILE A 45 -35.08 3.00 1.54
CA ILE A 45 -33.75 3.13 2.13
C ILE A 45 -33.25 1.70 2.36
N SER A 46 -32.17 1.32 1.71
CA SER A 46 -31.47 0.07 1.97
C SER A 46 -30.05 0.35 2.41
N LEU A 47 -29.63 -0.36 3.44
CA LEU A 47 -28.33 -0.27 4.07
C LEU A 47 -27.70 -1.65 4.10
N SER A 48 -26.48 -1.77 3.62
CA SER A 48 -25.60 -2.93 3.82
C SER A 48 -24.35 -2.47 4.54
N ALA A 49 -23.96 -3.17 5.58
CA ALA A 49 -22.77 -2.87 6.37
C ALA A 49 -22.02 -4.16 6.69
N ASP A 50 -20.77 -4.25 6.31
CA ASP A 50 -19.92 -5.40 6.48
C ASP A 50 -18.64 -5.04 7.22
N TYR A 51 -18.25 -5.91 8.15
CA TYR A 51 -16.95 -5.85 8.80
C TYR A 51 -16.20 -7.15 8.55
N TYR A 52 -14.94 -7.04 8.13
CA TYR A 52 -14.11 -8.21 7.90
C TYR A 52 -12.76 -8.12 8.59
N ILE A 53 -12.23 -9.29 8.95
CA ILE A 53 -10.85 -9.49 9.37
C ILE A 53 -10.28 -10.65 8.56
N LYS A 54 -9.14 -10.42 7.93
CA LYS A 54 -8.40 -11.38 7.13
C LYS A 54 -6.99 -11.52 7.68
N HIS A 55 -6.60 -12.73 8.04
CA HIS A 55 -5.25 -13.08 8.48
C HIS A 55 -4.56 -13.89 7.39
N THR A 56 -3.44 -13.40 6.89
CA THR A 56 -2.58 -14.10 5.95
C THR A 56 -1.31 -14.51 6.69
N THR A 57 -0.99 -15.80 6.67
CA THR A 57 0.22 -16.36 7.26
C THR A 57 1.12 -16.93 6.18
N ASP A 58 2.41 -17.03 6.49
CA ASP A 58 3.42 -17.54 5.57
C ASP A 58 3.47 -16.78 4.22
N MET A 59 3.25 -15.44 4.23
CA MET A 59 3.29 -14.62 3.02
C MET A 59 4.54 -14.88 2.21
N LEU A 60 4.38 -15.02 0.90
CA LEU A 60 5.47 -15.26 -0.04
C LEU A 60 6.02 -13.95 -0.60
N LEU A 61 7.32 -13.79 -0.55
CA LEU A 61 8.02 -12.67 -1.19
C LEU A 61 9.37 -13.13 -1.75
N ASN A 62 9.83 -12.41 -2.75
CA ASN A 62 11.20 -12.50 -3.22
C ASN A 62 12.10 -11.62 -2.36
N ALA A 63 12.69 -12.19 -1.32
CA ALA A 63 13.64 -11.49 -0.45
C ALA A 63 14.98 -11.28 -1.18
N PRO A 64 15.60 -10.09 -1.08
CA PRO A 64 16.92 -9.86 -1.65
C PRO A 64 17.96 -10.74 -0.96
N VAL A 65 18.92 -11.25 -1.74
CA VAL A 65 20.07 -11.99 -1.21
C VAL A 65 21.36 -11.30 -1.62
N PRO A 66 22.46 -11.47 -0.87
CA PRO A 66 23.76 -10.91 -1.23
C PRO A 66 24.15 -11.32 -2.65
N THR A 67 24.65 -10.40 -3.44
CA THR A 67 25.04 -10.62 -4.85
C THR A 67 26.17 -11.65 -4.99
N THR A 68 26.94 -11.87 -3.94
CA THR A 68 27.96 -12.93 -3.86
C THR A 68 27.39 -14.34 -4.00
N SER A 69 26.07 -14.51 -3.76
CA SER A 69 25.37 -15.78 -4.00
C SER A 69 25.19 -16.12 -5.48
N GLY A 70 25.41 -15.16 -6.39
CA GLY A 70 25.08 -15.26 -7.82
C GLY A 70 23.61 -15.05 -8.13
N PHE A 71 22.77 -14.80 -7.14
CA PHE A 71 21.33 -14.57 -7.29
C PHE A 71 20.97 -13.18 -6.74
N ARG A 72 19.84 -12.65 -7.21
CA ARG A 72 19.32 -11.34 -6.73
C ARG A 72 18.30 -11.50 -5.62
N SER A 73 17.56 -12.60 -5.65
CA SER A 73 16.50 -12.87 -4.68
C SER A 73 16.25 -14.35 -4.50
N ILE A 74 15.61 -14.68 -3.41
CA ILE A 74 15.08 -16.02 -3.11
C ILE A 74 13.62 -15.88 -2.73
N SER A 75 12.77 -16.78 -3.24
CA SER A 75 11.38 -16.87 -2.76
C SER A 75 11.36 -17.49 -1.37
N THR A 76 10.79 -16.79 -0.41
CA THR A 76 10.71 -17.24 0.98
C THR A 76 9.43 -16.75 1.64
N ASN A 77 9.03 -17.44 2.71
CA ASN A 77 7.96 -16.97 3.56
C ASN A 77 8.50 -15.87 4.48
N ILE A 78 7.95 -14.67 4.38
CA ILE A 78 8.50 -13.48 5.03
C ILE A 78 7.77 -13.08 6.30
N GLY A 79 6.58 -13.63 6.56
CA GLY A 79 5.84 -13.26 7.76
C GLY A 79 4.34 -13.35 7.60
N ASN A 80 3.66 -12.61 8.46
CA ASN A 80 2.21 -12.64 8.57
C ASN A 80 1.64 -11.22 8.43
N MET A 81 0.41 -11.13 7.94
CA MET A 81 -0.28 -9.88 7.72
C MET A 81 -1.75 -9.98 8.17
N ARG A 82 -2.27 -8.89 8.68
CA ARG A 82 -3.68 -8.73 8.98
C ARG A 82 -4.26 -7.59 8.17
N ASN A 83 -5.37 -7.86 7.49
CA ASN A 83 -6.23 -6.86 6.89
C ASN A 83 -7.54 -6.83 7.68
N SER A 84 -8.07 -5.65 7.94
CA SER A 84 -9.40 -5.47 8.49
C SER A 84 -10.04 -4.24 7.86
N GLY A 85 -11.32 -4.28 7.67
CA GLY A 85 -12.02 -3.18 7.04
C GLY A 85 -13.50 -3.19 7.35
N PHE A 86 -14.10 -2.06 7.04
CA PHE A 86 -15.52 -1.84 7.13
C PHE A 86 -16.01 -1.37 5.76
N GLU A 87 -17.05 -2.00 5.26
CA GLU A 87 -17.70 -1.66 4.00
C GLU A 87 -19.14 -1.27 4.28
N PHE A 88 -19.59 -0.23 3.63
CA PHE A 88 -20.91 0.33 3.85
C PHE A 88 -21.51 0.77 2.53
N THR A 89 -22.74 0.37 2.25
CA THR A 89 -23.50 0.79 1.10
C THR A 89 -24.86 1.29 1.55
N LEU A 90 -25.18 2.52 1.22
CA LEU A 90 -26.49 3.13 1.45
C LEU A 90 -27.12 3.47 0.13
N ASN A 91 -28.29 2.91 -0.14
CA ASN A 91 -29.14 3.28 -1.27
C ASN A 91 -30.39 3.98 -0.77
N THR A 92 -30.75 5.09 -1.41
CA THR A 92 -31.95 5.83 -1.06
C THR A 92 -32.75 6.20 -2.32
N GLN A 93 -34.06 5.97 -2.28
CA GLN A 93 -35.01 6.49 -3.24
C GLN A 93 -35.62 7.76 -2.65
N ASN A 94 -34.99 8.91 -2.96
CA ASN A 94 -35.30 10.21 -2.33
C ASN A 94 -36.67 10.71 -2.79
N ILE A 95 -36.87 10.75 -4.10
CA ILE A 95 -38.11 11.18 -4.72
C ILE A 95 -38.52 10.18 -5.81
N GLN A 96 -39.80 9.83 -5.83
CA GLN A 96 -40.40 9.03 -6.92
C GLN A 96 -41.79 9.53 -7.23
N THR A 97 -41.92 10.10 -8.41
CA THR A 97 -43.22 10.56 -8.98
C THR A 97 -43.40 9.98 -10.39
N LYS A 98 -44.55 10.23 -11.02
CA LYS A 98 -44.83 9.74 -12.38
C LYS A 98 -43.77 10.23 -13.41
N ASN A 99 -43.26 11.45 -13.27
CA ASN A 99 -42.40 12.08 -14.27
C ASN A 99 -40.99 12.40 -13.75
N PHE A 100 -40.74 12.26 -12.44
CA PHE A 100 -39.44 12.58 -11.84
C PHE A 100 -39.09 11.55 -10.79
N SER A 101 -37.83 11.07 -10.83
CA SER A 101 -37.24 10.28 -9.77
C SER A 101 -35.84 10.77 -9.45
N TRP A 102 -35.47 10.65 -8.18
CA TRP A 102 -34.15 10.90 -7.68
C TRP A 102 -33.75 9.82 -6.69
N SER A 103 -32.64 9.15 -6.97
CA SER A 103 -32.03 8.18 -6.08
C SER A 103 -30.59 8.54 -5.80
N SER A 104 -30.09 8.14 -4.63
CA SER A 104 -28.70 8.32 -4.23
C SER A 104 -28.11 7.01 -3.75
N MET A 105 -26.83 6.78 -4.07
CA MET A 105 -26.04 5.66 -3.58
C MET A 105 -24.75 6.21 -2.96
N LEU A 106 -24.46 5.78 -1.75
CA LEU A 106 -23.21 6.05 -1.06
C LEU A 106 -22.51 4.72 -0.79
N ASN A 107 -21.29 4.57 -1.31
CA ASN A 107 -20.39 3.49 -0.96
C ASN A 107 -19.23 4.05 -0.14
N PHE A 108 -18.87 3.36 0.91
CA PHE A 108 -17.73 3.69 1.76
C PHE A 108 -16.99 2.40 2.08
N SER A 109 -15.66 2.42 1.94
CA SER A 109 -14.79 1.32 2.33
C SER A 109 -13.61 1.85 3.11
N SER A 110 -13.34 1.26 4.26
CA SER A 110 -12.11 1.49 5.02
C SER A 110 -11.25 0.24 5.02
N LEU A 111 -9.93 0.42 4.93
CA LEU A 111 -8.99 -0.68 4.93
C LEU A 111 -7.82 -0.37 5.87
N LYS A 112 -7.58 -1.26 6.81
CA LYS A 112 -6.39 -1.24 7.66
C LYS A 112 -5.57 -2.49 7.39
N ASN A 113 -4.41 -2.29 6.77
CA ASN A 113 -3.40 -3.32 6.52
C ASN A 113 -2.29 -3.22 7.58
N LYS A 114 -1.83 -4.35 8.11
CA LYS A 114 -0.79 -4.39 9.14
C LYS A 114 0.02 -5.67 9.03
N ILE A 115 1.35 -5.55 8.97
CA ILE A 115 2.28 -6.66 9.15
C ILE A 115 2.27 -7.03 10.65
N THR A 116 2.04 -8.30 10.95
CA THR A 116 1.93 -8.78 12.33
C THR A 116 3.15 -9.56 12.81
N ALA A 117 3.92 -10.11 11.88
CA ALA A 117 5.19 -10.77 12.14
C ALA A 117 6.04 -10.78 10.87
N LEU A 118 7.36 -10.77 11.03
CA LEU A 118 8.32 -11.01 9.95
C LEU A 118 9.19 -12.20 10.30
N SER A 119 9.69 -12.88 9.26
CA SER A 119 10.74 -13.89 9.41
C SER A 119 12.03 -13.23 9.93
N GLN A 120 12.93 -14.01 10.47
CA GLN A 120 14.21 -13.53 11.01
C GLN A 120 14.11 -12.62 12.26
N GLY A 121 13.14 -12.89 13.14
CA GLY A 121 13.02 -12.18 14.41
C GLY A 121 12.44 -10.76 14.28
N ASP A 122 11.51 -10.58 13.36
CA ASP A 122 10.82 -9.31 13.10
C ASP A 122 11.72 -8.15 12.63
N ALA A 123 12.90 -8.48 12.08
CA ALA A 123 13.80 -7.48 11.52
C ALA A 123 13.16 -6.81 10.29
N ASP A 124 13.37 -5.51 10.14
CA ASP A 124 12.92 -4.72 9.01
C ASP A 124 13.46 -5.28 7.69
N ILE A 125 12.62 -5.31 6.66
CA ILE A 125 13.01 -5.70 5.31
C ILE A 125 12.84 -4.51 4.38
N ILE A 126 13.97 -3.93 3.93
CA ILE A 126 13.97 -2.84 2.95
C ILE A 126 13.85 -3.44 1.56
N MET A 127 12.87 -2.97 0.79
CA MET A 127 12.53 -3.53 -0.51
C MET A 127 13.40 -2.96 -1.63
N ALA A 128 14.15 -3.86 -2.30
CA ALA A 128 14.89 -3.52 -3.52
C ALA A 128 13.92 -3.36 -4.73
N PRO A 129 14.34 -2.65 -5.80
CA PRO A 129 15.67 -2.08 -6.03
C PRO A 129 15.87 -0.67 -5.49
N ASN A 130 14.79 0.05 -5.17
CA ASN A 130 14.87 1.49 -4.92
C ASN A 130 15.05 1.84 -3.44
N ASN A 131 14.92 0.88 -2.53
CA ASN A 131 14.99 1.07 -1.07
C ASN A 131 14.02 2.14 -0.53
N LEU A 132 12.90 2.37 -1.25
CA LEU A 132 11.91 3.40 -0.92
C LEU A 132 10.74 2.88 -0.09
N THR A 133 10.63 1.57 0.04
CA THR A 133 9.59 0.91 0.83
C THR A 133 10.20 -0.07 1.82
N ILE A 134 9.48 -0.28 2.92
CA ILE A 134 9.90 -1.14 4.01
C ILE A 134 8.76 -2.08 4.42
N LEU A 135 9.12 -3.27 4.84
CA LEU A 135 8.26 -4.14 5.62
C LEU A 135 8.71 -4.08 7.06
N ARG A 136 7.86 -3.59 7.93
CA ARG A 136 8.10 -3.43 9.37
C ARG A 136 6.88 -3.93 10.14
N VAL A 137 7.10 -4.68 11.21
CA VAL A 137 6.01 -5.11 12.08
C VAL A 137 5.29 -3.90 12.66
N GLY A 138 3.98 -3.91 12.55
CA GLY A 138 3.14 -2.79 12.97
C GLY A 138 2.74 -1.84 11.84
N GLU A 139 3.45 -1.83 10.72
CA GLU A 139 3.21 -0.97 9.58
C GLU A 139 2.44 -1.68 8.46
N SER A 140 1.96 -0.90 7.50
CA SER A 140 1.30 -1.41 6.29
C SER A 140 2.34 -2.00 5.32
N VAL A 141 1.95 -3.00 4.56
CA VAL A 141 2.76 -3.48 3.43
C VAL A 141 2.98 -2.33 2.45
N GLY A 142 4.23 -2.14 2.03
CA GLY A 142 4.58 -1.06 1.09
C GLY A 142 4.57 0.32 1.72
N SER A 143 4.80 0.43 3.03
CA SER A 143 5.04 1.72 3.69
C SER A 143 6.27 2.39 3.09
N PHE A 144 6.14 3.68 2.78
CA PHE A 144 7.23 4.49 2.25
C PHE A 144 8.25 4.78 3.33
N PHE A 145 9.52 4.58 3.02
CA PHE A 145 10.62 4.71 3.94
C PHE A 145 11.70 5.63 3.38
N GLY A 146 11.93 6.76 4.03
CA GLY A 146 12.85 7.78 3.50
C GLY A 146 13.09 8.92 4.46
N TYR A 147 13.72 9.98 3.94
CA TYR A 147 14.08 11.17 4.71
C TYR A 147 12.96 12.19 4.70
N ILE A 148 12.75 12.85 5.84
CA ILE A 148 11.90 14.04 5.91
C ILE A 148 12.68 15.22 5.33
N ARG A 149 12.08 15.92 4.37
CA ARG A 149 12.62 17.15 3.82
C ARG A 149 11.96 18.35 4.50
N ASP A 150 12.77 19.13 5.23
CA ASP A 150 12.30 20.35 5.91
C ASP A 150 12.39 21.61 5.04
N GLY A 151 12.90 21.45 3.80
CA GLY A 151 13.00 22.55 2.85
C GLY A 151 14.32 22.59 2.09
N VAL A 152 14.88 23.78 1.96
CA VAL A 152 16.16 24.08 1.34
C VAL A 152 16.94 24.97 2.28
N TRP A 153 18.25 24.76 2.41
CA TRP A 153 19.12 25.59 3.19
C TRP A 153 19.17 27.03 2.63
N GLY A 154 18.80 27.98 3.45
CA GLY A 154 18.86 29.41 3.11
C GLY A 154 20.29 29.97 3.18
N GLU A 155 20.54 31.14 2.56
CA GLU A 155 21.83 31.82 2.66
C GLU A 155 22.18 32.20 4.09
N ASN A 156 21.20 32.54 4.90
CA ASN A 156 21.33 32.85 6.33
C ASN A 156 21.57 31.62 7.22
N GLU A 157 21.50 30.42 6.66
CA GLU A 157 21.72 29.14 7.35
C GLU A 157 23.04 28.45 6.92
N ALA A 158 23.93 29.16 6.22
CA ALA A 158 25.16 28.61 5.66
C ALA A 158 26.05 27.87 6.69
N GLU A 159 26.21 28.43 7.90
CA GLU A 159 26.98 27.79 8.97
C GLU A 159 26.34 26.48 9.46
N GLN A 160 25.03 26.45 9.54
CA GLN A 160 24.30 25.25 9.94
C GLN A 160 24.34 24.18 8.84
N ALA A 161 24.19 24.58 7.57
CA ALA A 161 24.32 23.68 6.42
C ALA A 161 25.69 23.02 6.38
N ALA A 162 26.75 23.76 6.69
CA ALA A 162 28.12 23.27 6.70
C ALA A 162 28.34 22.12 7.71
N ILE A 163 27.59 22.08 8.83
CA ILE A 163 27.64 20.99 9.81
C ILE A 163 27.28 19.64 9.13
N TYR A 164 26.35 19.66 8.19
CA TYR A 164 25.88 18.49 7.43
C TYR A 164 26.60 18.32 6.07
N GLY A 165 27.68 19.09 5.84
CA GLY A 165 28.40 19.08 4.58
C GLY A 165 27.56 19.58 3.39
N LYS A 166 26.64 20.52 3.63
CA LYS A 166 25.70 21.10 2.67
C LYS A 166 25.98 22.59 2.46
N LEU A 167 25.48 23.11 1.36
CA LEU A 167 25.56 24.52 0.99
C LEU A 167 24.16 25.14 0.94
N PRO A 168 24.03 26.47 1.03
CA PRO A 168 22.81 27.16 0.70
C PRO A 168 22.29 26.74 -0.68
N GLY A 169 20.98 26.42 -0.79
CA GLY A 169 20.37 25.86 -1.99
C GLY A 169 20.24 24.34 -2.00
N ASP A 170 20.98 23.62 -1.16
CA ASP A 170 20.84 22.16 -1.01
C ASP A 170 19.56 21.77 -0.26
N ALA A 171 19.10 20.53 -0.46
CA ALA A 171 17.97 19.99 0.29
C ALA A 171 18.31 19.89 1.79
N LYS A 172 17.42 20.46 2.62
CA LYS A 172 17.48 20.38 4.07
C LYS A 172 16.71 19.16 4.53
N LEU A 173 17.43 18.10 4.88
CA LEU A 173 16.87 16.87 5.42
C LEU A 173 16.89 16.93 6.95
N ARG A 174 15.90 16.31 7.57
CA ARG A 174 15.79 16.25 9.03
C ARG A 174 16.75 15.22 9.59
N ASP A 175 17.59 15.65 10.52
CA ASP A 175 18.37 14.80 11.40
C ASP A 175 17.44 14.31 12.54
N VAL A 176 17.01 13.07 12.45
CA VAL A 176 15.97 12.51 13.33
C VAL A 176 16.57 12.12 14.68
N ASN A 177 17.80 11.61 14.68
CA ASN A 177 18.50 11.17 15.89
C ASN A 177 19.39 12.26 16.51
N ASN A 178 19.55 13.42 15.86
CA ASN A 178 20.36 14.57 16.28
C ASN A 178 21.87 14.25 16.43
N ASP A 179 22.41 13.38 15.58
CA ASP A 179 23.82 13.02 15.57
C ASP A 179 24.67 13.92 14.66
N LYS A 180 24.04 14.91 14.00
CA LYS A 180 24.65 15.86 13.05
C LYS A 180 25.16 15.20 11.77
N GLN A 181 24.60 14.06 11.41
CA GLN A 181 24.87 13.36 10.16
C GLN A 181 23.54 12.97 9.54
N ILE A 182 23.44 13.05 8.23
CA ILE A 182 22.27 12.51 7.49
C ILE A 182 22.66 11.18 6.90
N ASN A 183 22.09 10.11 7.46
CA ASN A 183 22.38 8.74 7.06
C ASN A 183 21.14 7.82 7.18
N GLU A 184 21.32 6.51 7.03
CA GLU A 184 20.19 5.54 7.06
C GLU A 184 19.39 5.57 8.38
N SER A 185 19.97 6.05 9.48
CA SER A 185 19.31 6.15 10.80
C SER A 185 18.28 7.28 10.86
N ASP A 186 18.31 8.21 9.90
CA ASP A 186 17.36 9.33 9.79
C ASP A 186 16.16 9.01 8.91
N ARG A 187 16.12 7.80 8.35
CA ARG A 187 14.98 7.37 7.54
C ARG A 187 13.83 6.96 8.43
N VAL A 188 12.63 7.41 8.08
CA VAL A 188 11.38 7.16 8.81
C VAL A 188 10.27 6.71 7.86
N ILE A 189 9.19 6.23 8.43
CA ILE A 189 7.96 5.99 7.67
C ILE A 189 7.38 7.34 7.26
N LEU A 190 7.26 7.57 5.97
CA LEU A 190 6.72 8.80 5.40
C LEU A 190 5.21 8.71 5.13
N GLY A 191 4.69 7.50 4.99
CA GLY A 191 3.30 7.22 4.67
C GLY A 191 3.15 5.82 4.09
N LYS A 192 2.01 5.56 3.52
CA LYS A 192 1.66 4.28 2.90
C LYS A 192 0.95 4.50 1.57
N GLY A 193 1.05 3.54 0.64
CA GLY A 193 0.37 3.60 -0.65
C GLY A 193 -1.09 3.13 -0.62
N ILE A 194 -1.55 2.61 0.53
CA ILE A 194 -2.91 2.10 0.71
C ILE A 194 -3.73 3.19 1.39
N PRO A 195 -4.86 3.64 0.81
CA PRO A 195 -5.71 4.64 1.43
C PRO A 195 -6.36 4.11 2.72
N ASP A 196 -6.66 5.00 3.68
CA ASP A 196 -7.38 4.66 4.90
C ASP A 196 -8.85 4.39 4.62
N PHE A 197 -9.42 5.17 3.70
CA PHE A 197 -10.78 4.98 3.21
C PHE A 197 -10.96 5.53 1.78
N TYR A 198 -11.91 4.97 1.07
CA TYR A 198 -12.32 5.41 -0.26
C TYR A 198 -13.78 5.08 -0.49
N GLY A 199 -14.36 5.68 -1.50
CA GLY A 199 -15.73 5.40 -1.86
C GLY A 199 -16.28 6.24 -3.00
N THR A 200 -17.59 6.13 -3.19
CA THR A 200 -18.32 6.85 -4.21
C THR A 200 -19.65 7.37 -3.68
N PHE A 201 -20.05 8.53 -4.16
CA PHE A 201 -21.37 9.08 -3.94
C PHE A 201 -22.03 9.36 -5.30
N THR A 202 -23.06 8.62 -5.64
CA THR A 202 -23.75 8.69 -6.92
C THR A 202 -25.16 9.22 -6.72
N ASN A 203 -25.56 10.21 -7.51
CA ASN A 203 -26.93 10.69 -7.60
C ASN A 203 -27.45 10.46 -9.00
N THR A 204 -28.63 9.84 -9.11
CA THR A 204 -29.33 9.59 -10.36
C THR A 204 -30.65 10.33 -10.38
N PHE A 205 -30.81 11.20 -11.35
CA PHE A 205 -32.03 11.98 -11.60
C PHE A 205 -32.64 11.51 -12.92
N LYS A 206 -33.94 11.26 -12.92
CA LYS A 206 -34.68 10.97 -14.14
C LYS A 206 -35.86 11.91 -14.24
N TYR A 207 -35.99 12.54 -15.38
CA TYR A 207 -37.14 13.40 -15.70
C TYR A 207 -37.68 13.06 -17.08
N LYS A 208 -38.84 12.42 -17.13
CA LYS A 208 -39.44 11.87 -18.36
C LYS A 208 -38.42 10.96 -19.08
N ASP A 209 -37.97 11.34 -20.29
CA ASP A 209 -37.06 10.60 -21.15
C ASP A 209 -35.59 11.00 -20.95
N PHE A 210 -35.31 11.93 -20.02
CA PHE A 210 -33.97 12.38 -19.69
C PHE A 210 -33.48 11.74 -18.39
N ASP A 211 -32.21 11.33 -18.36
CA ASP A 211 -31.50 10.91 -17.15
C ASP A 211 -30.21 11.66 -17.00
N LEU A 212 -29.84 11.93 -15.76
CA LEU A 212 -28.58 12.55 -15.34
C LEU A 212 -28.01 11.75 -14.18
N VAL A 213 -26.76 11.29 -14.34
CA VAL A 213 -26.01 10.63 -13.28
C VAL A 213 -24.82 11.51 -12.90
N ILE A 214 -24.68 11.80 -11.61
CA ILE A 214 -23.54 12.52 -11.05
C ILE A 214 -22.85 11.58 -10.06
N GLU A 215 -21.62 11.22 -10.34
CA GLU A 215 -20.80 10.39 -9.47
C GLU A 215 -19.58 11.17 -8.97
N LEU A 216 -19.40 11.17 -7.65
CA LEU A 216 -18.23 11.72 -6.97
C LEU A 216 -17.44 10.56 -6.36
N GLN A 217 -16.15 10.50 -6.67
CA GLN A 217 -15.24 9.54 -6.09
C GLN A 217 -14.34 10.25 -5.08
N TYR A 218 -14.03 9.57 -3.98
CA TYR A 218 -13.13 10.10 -2.95
C TYR A 218 -12.19 9.01 -2.46
N SER A 219 -10.98 9.41 -2.09
CA SER A 219 -9.95 8.56 -1.48
C SER A 219 -9.11 9.43 -0.54
N CYS A 220 -8.76 8.88 0.62
CA CYS A 220 -7.96 9.58 1.63
C CYS A 220 -7.02 8.58 2.33
N GLY A 221 -5.76 9.03 2.60
CA GLY A 221 -4.73 8.24 3.26
C GLY A 221 -3.33 8.66 2.88
#